data_d0483444227b76da7e8a3961ee8b8c1e
#
_entry.id   d0483444227b76da7e8a3961ee8b8c1e
#
_cell.length_a   1.000
_cell.length_b   1.000
_cell.length_c   1.000
_cell.angle_alpha   90.00
_cell.angle_beta   90.00
_cell.angle_gamma   90.00
#
_symmetry.space_group_name_H-M   'P 1'
#
loop_
_entity.id
_entity.type
_entity.pdbx_description
1 polymer ?
#
loop_
_entity_poly.entity_id
_entity_poly.type
_entity_poly.pdbx_seq_one_letter_code
_entity_poly.pdbx_strand_id
1 'polypeptide(L)'
;MRTIYKILSVVILGLLLSPQITHAQNNQQLKSKTNIILLMGDDHGWEETGYNGHPFIKTPVLDDMSKKGLVLDRFHSAHPTCSPTRGSIITGRHPNRYGTFTPGWSIRPEEISIAQLLRDKGYSTGHFGKWHLGPVKVDAPTNPGAMGFDTWVSHDNFFEMNPMLSINGSLPIQFKGEGSEIIVDETISFIDKSKEEDNPFFAVVWFGSPHEPYEALPEYLALYSQLPDSLDNQLVKLTSIKTGEQVKRPLAEVLQERFAEITAMDRAIGKLRDYLEKEGIKDNTLIWYCGDNGIPHSGLYNSKLHGLKGTVYEGGTLVPGIIEWPEEITKPKRSELNTVTSDILPTLCELVDIKLPNRTLDGISLAPIIHGEVAERNKPICFWNFDTKHLTDSIPYISDELQQGTTPLVKKSGDIYTRNFKNYHHKEIVEEDYKGARSILDNSYKLVVHEKGDDLIKELYNIKDDPVEKINILEDYPAIANKLETQLKNWQESVLHSLTEADYLDDSSK
;
A
#
# COMPACT_ATOMS: atom_id res chain seq x y z
N MET A 1 -21.82 86.30 -64.86
CA MET A 1 -22.38 86.33 -63.51
C MET A 1 -23.03 85.01 -63.19
N ARG A 2 -22.73 84.52 -62.07
CA ARG A 2 -23.23 83.26 -61.39
C ARG A 2 -22.66 81.92 -61.88
N THR A 3 -21.61 81.61 -61.18
CA THR A 3 -20.95 80.33 -61.09
C THR A 3 -21.86 79.31 -60.36
N ILE A 4 -22.06 78.15 -60.89
CA ILE A 4 -22.71 77.02 -60.20
C ILE A 4 -21.73 75.91 -60.02
N TYR A 5 -21.35 75.67 -58.76
CA TYR A 5 -20.49 74.58 -58.33
C TYR A 5 -21.32 73.28 -58.36
N LYS A 6 -20.84 72.28 -59.07
CA LYS A 6 -21.31 70.91 -58.98
C LYS A 6 -20.52 70.19 -57.86
N ILE A 7 -21.20 69.82 -56.80
CA ILE A 7 -20.67 68.98 -55.75
C ILE A 7 -20.86 67.52 -56.20
N LEU A 8 -19.74 66.83 -56.36
CA LEU A 8 -19.73 65.38 -56.67
C LEU A 8 -19.77 64.62 -55.30
N SER A 9 -20.86 63.99 -55.01
CA SER A 9 -21.00 63.14 -53.83
C SER A 9 -20.41 61.76 -54.12
N VAL A 10 -19.27 61.46 -53.52
CA VAL A 10 -18.65 60.11 -53.50
C VAL A 10 -19.29 59.33 -52.36
N VAL A 11 -20.09 58.31 -52.70
CA VAL A 11 -20.64 57.39 -51.72
C VAL A 11 -19.53 56.34 -51.43
N ILE A 12 -18.88 56.43 -50.29
CA ILE A 12 -17.99 55.39 -49.81
C ILE A 12 -18.85 54.30 -49.14
N LEU A 13 -18.97 53.15 -49.79
CA LEU A 13 -19.59 51.96 -49.26
C LEU A 13 -18.59 51.29 -48.32
N GLY A 14 -18.67 51.63 -47.02
CA GLY A 14 -17.88 50.97 -45.97
C GLY A 14 -18.40 49.58 -45.70
N LEU A 15 -17.72 48.54 -46.20
CA LEU A 15 -17.88 47.18 -45.77
C LEU A 15 -17.43 47.05 -44.29
N LEU A 16 -18.38 47.04 -43.37
CA LEU A 16 -18.16 46.66 -41.97
C LEU A 16 -17.91 45.13 -41.93
N LEU A 17 -16.65 44.74 -41.99
CA LEU A 17 -16.18 43.42 -41.59
C LEU A 17 -16.28 43.37 -40.03
N SER A 18 -17.42 42.85 -39.52
CA SER A 18 -17.53 42.43 -38.16
C SER A 18 -16.61 41.20 -37.95
N PRO A 19 -15.65 41.20 -37.02
CA PRO A 19 -14.95 39.98 -36.64
C PRO A 19 -16.00 39.04 -36.05
N GLN A 20 -16.38 37.99 -36.75
CA GLN A 20 -17.02 36.85 -36.12
C GLN A 20 -16.00 36.26 -35.16
N ILE A 21 -16.14 36.62 -33.88
CA ILE A 21 -15.54 35.87 -32.79
C ILE A 21 -16.23 34.51 -32.84
N THR A 22 -15.64 33.57 -33.55
CA THR A 22 -15.89 32.15 -33.33
C THR A 22 -15.50 31.86 -31.90
N HIS A 23 -16.47 31.86 -31.00
CA HIS A 23 -16.36 31.10 -29.77
C HIS A 23 -16.13 29.64 -30.18
N ALA A 24 -14.85 29.28 -30.26
CA ALA A 24 -14.47 27.91 -30.08
C ALA A 24 -14.99 27.56 -28.67
N GLN A 25 -16.20 27.00 -28.61
CA GLN A 25 -16.62 26.23 -27.45
C GLN A 25 -15.54 25.16 -27.29
N ASN A 26 -14.61 25.40 -26.34
CA ASN A 26 -13.86 24.33 -25.73
C ASN A 26 -14.91 23.37 -25.19
N ASN A 27 -15.31 22.39 -26.00
CA ASN A 27 -15.80 21.14 -25.52
C ASN A 27 -14.58 20.44 -24.86
N GLN A 28 -14.12 20.96 -23.72
CA GLN A 28 -13.60 20.11 -22.69
C GLN A 28 -14.79 19.22 -22.31
N GLN A 29 -14.95 18.12 -23.01
CA GLN A 29 -15.66 16.96 -22.53
C GLN A 29 -15.11 16.80 -21.10
N LEU A 30 -15.94 17.03 -20.08
CA LEU A 30 -15.53 16.84 -18.69
C LEU A 30 -14.99 15.43 -18.62
N LYS A 31 -13.65 15.31 -18.52
CA LYS A 31 -12.98 14.02 -18.42
C LYS A 31 -13.64 13.34 -17.24
N SER A 32 -14.23 12.17 -17.39
CA SER A 32 -14.84 11.45 -16.30
C SER A 32 -13.78 11.29 -15.21
N LYS A 33 -14.12 11.48 -13.95
CA LYS A 33 -13.16 11.33 -12.86
C LYS A 33 -12.61 9.91 -12.89
N THR A 34 -11.31 9.76 -12.75
CA THR A 34 -10.61 8.45 -12.77
C THR A 34 -11.05 7.58 -11.61
N ASN A 35 -11.46 6.36 -11.87
CA ASN A 35 -11.69 5.36 -10.84
C ASN A 35 -10.35 4.82 -10.31
N ILE A 36 -10.31 4.45 -9.05
CA ILE A 36 -9.06 4.04 -8.39
C ILE A 36 -9.28 2.75 -7.61
N ILE A 37 -8.41 1.77 -7.83
CA ILE A 37 -8.39 0.49 -7.10
C ILE A 37 -6.97 0.26 -6.57
N LEU A 38 -6.82 0.11 -5.26
CA LEU A 38 -5.59 -0.31 -4.62
C LEU A 38 -5.71 -1.77 -4.20
N LEU A 39 -4.89 -2.63 -4.79
CA LEU A 39 -4.82 -4.06 -4.50
C LEU A 39 -3.56 -4.37 -3.68
N MET A 40 -3.65 -5.21 -2.65
CA MET A 40 -2.47 -5.57 -1.87
C MET A 40 -2.52 -7.01 -1.36
N GLY A 41 -1.46 -7.77 -1.68
CA GLY A 41 -1.22 -9.10 -1.08
C GLY A 41 -0.60 -8.98 0.31
N ASP A 42 -0.97 -9.90 1.23
CA ASP A 42 -0.48 -9.96 2.61
C ASP A 42 0.73 -10.90 2.69
N ASP A 43 1.87 -10.40 3.11
CA ASP A 43 3.14 -11.16 3.11
C ASP A 43 3.64 -11.54 1.70
N HIS A 44 3.25 -10.82 0.65
CA HIS A 44 3.63 -11.10 -0.72
C HIS A 44 4.90 -10.34 -1.11
N GLY A 45 6.03 -11.02 -1.05
CA GLY A 45 7.34 -10.44 -1.35
C GLY A 45 7.64 -10.32 -2.85
N TRP A 46 8.62 -9.49 -3.19
CA TRP A 46 8.99 -9.15 -4.57
C TRP A 46 9.28 -10.38 -5.45
N GLU A 47 9.96 -11.40 -4.90
CA GLU A 47 10.35 -12.61 -5.64
C GLU A 47 9.18 -13.55 -5.94
N GLU A 48 7.99 -13.36 -5.37
CA GLU A 48 6.86 -14.30 -5.45
C GLU A 48 5.90 -14.00 -6.60
N THR A 49 6.42 -13.55 -7.73
CA THR A 49 5.64 -13.33 -8.96
C THR A 49 6.33 -13.94 -10.18
N GLY A 50 5.53 -14.36 -11.18
CA GLY A 50 6.08 -14.89 -12.43
C GLY A 50 6.91 -13.85 -13.18
N TYR A 51 6.46 -12.59 -13.24
CA TYR A 51 7.16 -11.53 -13.95
C TYR A 51 8.49 -11.11 -13.30
N ASN A 52 8.73 -11.43 -12.03
CA ASN A 52 10.02 -11.29 -11.35
C ASN A 52 10.85 -12.59 -11.37
N GLY A 53 10.35 -13.63 -12.08
CA GLY A 53 11.11 -14.82 -12.40
C GLY A 53 11.04 -15.93 -11.35
N HIS A 54 10.02 -15.99 -10.51
CA HIS A 54 9.82 -17.13 -9.61
C HIS A 54 9.65 -18.43 -10.41
N PRO A 55 10.39 -19.51 -10.07
CA PRO A 55 10.44 -20.71 -10.91
C PRO A 55 9.14 -21.54 -10.92
N PHE A 56 8.30 -21.43 -9.91
CA PHE A 56 7.11 -22.26 -9.74
C PHE A 56 5.81 -21.48 -9.69
N ILE A 57 5.78 -20.32 -9.01
CA ILE A 57 4.57 -19.53 -8.79
C ILE A 57 3.95 -19.10 -10.13
N LYS A 58 2.63 -19.29 -10.22
CA LYS A 58 1.84 -18.95 -11.40
C LYS A 58 0.97 -17.74 -11.10
N THR A 59 1.37 -16.60 -11.64
CA THR A 59 0.65 -15.32 -11.52
C THR A 59 0.32 -14.74 -12.90
N PRO A 60 -0.44 -15.47 -13.75
CA PRO A 60 -0.67 -15.04 -15.13
C PRO A 60 -1.34 -13.68 -15.26
N VAL A 61 -2.14 -13.26 -14.27
CA VAL A 61 -2.82 -11.96 -14.26
C VAL A 61 -1.83 -10.83 -13.94
N LEU A 62 -1.03 -10.96 -12.88
CA LEU A 62 0.03 -10.00 -12.57
C LEU A 62 1.09 -9.94 -13.68
N ASP A 63 1.40 -11.08 -14.29
CA ASP A 63 2.31 -11.15 -15.45
C ASP A 63 1.74 -10.42 -16.67
N ASP A 64 0.42 -10.47 -16.89
CA ASP A 64 -0.26 -9.70 -17.95
C ASP A 64 -0.29 -8.21 -17.62
N MET A 65 -0.60 -7.84 -16.35
CA MET A 65 -0.55 -6.45 -15.89
C MET A 65 0.86 -5.85 -16.08
N SER A 66 1.92 -6.62 -15.79
CA SER A 66 3.31 -6.17 -15.96
C SER A 66 3.67 -5.89 -17.44
N LYS A 67 2.99 -6.54 -18.39
CA LYS A 67 3.17 -6.35 -19.84
C LYS A 67 2.33 -5.22 -20.41
N LYS A 68 1.38 -4.68 -19.64
CA LYS A 68 0.44 -3.64 -20.09
C LYS A 68 0.60 -2.33 -19.34
N GLY A 69 1.08 -2.38 -18.10
CA GLY A 69 1.19 -1.26 -17.19
C GLY A 69 2.62 -0.73 -16.98
N LEU A 70 2.79 -0.03 -15.87
CA LEU A 70 4.06 0.43 -15.31
C LEU A 70 4.49 -0.51 -14.18
N VAL A 71 5.61 -1.19 -14.36
CA VAL A 71 6.26 -1.97 -13.30
C VAL A 71 7.21 -1.06 -12.53
N LEU A 72 7.07 -1.04 -11.22
CA LEU A 72 7.98 -0.38 -10.29
C LEU A 72 8.94 -1.43 -9.74
N ASP A 73 10.12 -1.56 -10.38
CA ASP A 73 11.09 -2.62 -10.08
C ASP A 73 11.66 -2.53 -8.66
N ARG A 74 11.62 -1.33 -8.08
CA ARG A 74 12.11 -1.00 -6.75
C ARG A 74 11.02 -0.36 -5.90
N PHE A 75 9.89 -1.06 -5.78
CA PHE A 75 8.79 -0.64 -4.91
C PHE A 75 8.95 -1.26 -3.53
N HIS A 76 8.96 -0.40 -2.50
CA HIS A 76 9.18 -0.81 -1.12
C HIS A 76 7.92 -0.62 -0.27
N SER A 77 7.69 -1.50 0.67
CA SER A 77 6.82 -1.24 1.80
C SER A 77 7.51 -0.25 2.75
N ALA A 78 6.83 0.75 3.25
CA ALA A 78 7.42 1.74 4.17
C ALA A 78 7.85 1.15 5.52
N HIS A 79 7.38 -0.04 5.82
CA HIS A 79 7.75 -0.79 7.03
C HIS A 79 7.79 -2.29 6.71
N PRO A 80 8.68 -3.08 7.33
CA PRO A 80 8.81 -4.51 7.03
C PRO A 80 7.69 -5.40 7.61
N THR A 81 6.56 -4.82 8.05
CA THR A 81 5.40 -5.55 8.60
C THR A 81 4.06 -4.92 8.24
N CYS A 82 2.99 -5.71 8.30
CA CYS A 82 1.68 -5.43 7.71
C CYS A 82 0.98 -4.14 8.17
N SER A 83 0.56 -4.03 9.47
CA SER A 83 -0.22 -2.85 9.95
C SER A 83 0.47 -1.53 9.66
N PRO A 84 1.78 -1.38 9.98
CA PRO A 84 2.51 -0.15 9.69
C PRO A 84 2.48 0.21 8.20
N THR A 85 2.74 -0.75 7.32
CA THR A 85 2.70 -0.50 5.86
C THR A 85 1.32 -0.06 5.39
N ARG A 86 0.26 -0.71 5.87
CA ARG A 86 -1.14 -0.34 5.54
C ARG A 86 -1.44 1.10 5.92
N GLY A 87 -1.00 1.51 7.11
CA GLY A 87 -1.10 2.91 7.53
C GLY A 87 -0.35 3.87 6.61
N SER A 88 0.85 3.52 6.14
CA SER A 88 1.63 4.37 5.23
C SER A 88 0.94 4.61 3.89
N ILE A 89 0.20 3.62 3.37
CA ILE A 89 -0.57 3.74 2.13
C ILE A 89 -1.66 4.80 2.26
N ILE A 90 -2.43 4.73 3.34
CA ILE A 90 -3.60 5.62 3.49
C ILE A 90 -3.24 7.01 3.99
N THR A 91 -2.07 7.21 4.60
CA THR A 91 -1.64 8.51 5.17
C THR A 91 -0.53 9.23 4.39
N GLY A 92 0.24 8.52 3.55
CA GLY A 92 1.45 9.05 2.92
C GLY A 92 2.61 9.30 3.89
N ARG A 93 2.53 8.74 5.11
CA ARG A 93 3.46 8.99 6.22
C ARG A 93 4.11 7.70 6.71
N HIS A 94 5.31 7.80 7.27
CA HIS A 94 5.91 6.67 7.96
C HIS A 94 5.12 6.34 9.24
N PRO A 95 4.80 5.05 9.50
CA PRO A 95 3.87 4.66 10.56
C PRO A 95 4.31 5.04 11.97
N ASN A 96 5.61 5.17 12.22
CA ASN A 96 6.12 5.60 13.52
C ASN A 96 5.74 7.05 13.87
N ARG A 97 5.36 7.90 12.90
CA ARG A 97 4.90 9.28 13.16
C ARG A 97 3.62 9.34 14.00
N TYR A 98 2.81 8.30 13.90
CA TYR A 98 1.50 8.22 14.58
C TYR A 98 1.35 6.96 15.45
N GLY A 99 2.45 6.26 15.70
CA GLY A 99 2.51 5.19 16.70
C GLY A 99 2.01 3.82 16.25
N THR A 100 1.87 3.56 14.95
CA THR A 100 1.58 2.20 14.45
C THR A 100 2.90 1.44 14.24
N PHE A 101 3.53 1.01 15.32
CA PHE A 101 4.91 0.49 15.28
C PHE A 101 5.03 -0.94 14.77
N THR A 102 4.05 -1.80 15.08
CA THR A 102 4.05 -3.23 14.72
C THR A 102 2.61 -3.73 14.60
N PRO A 103 2.37 -4.96 14.06
CA PRO A 103 1.05 -5.59 14.09
C PRO A 103 0.42 -5.60 15.48
N GLY A 104 -0.83 -5.11 15.59
CA GLY A 104 -1.54 -4.94 16.85
C GLY A 104 -1.48 -3.52 17.42
N TRP A 105 -0.84 -2.58 16.72
CA TRP A 105 -0.96 -1.15 16.99
C TRP A 105 -1.93 -0.51 16.01
N SER A 106 -2.93 0.22 16.53
CA SER A 106 -3.90 0.91 15.70
C SER A 106 -3.30 2.17 15.08
N ILE A 107 -3.94 2.65 14.01
CA ILE A 107 -3.69 3.99 13.49
C ILE A 107 -4.18 5.05 14.50
N ARG A 108 -3.63 6.23 14.44
CA ARG A 108 -4.11 7.36 15.22
C ARG A 108 -5.39 7.93 14.60
N PRO A 109 -6.49 8.17 15.38
CA PRO A 109 -7.76 8.66 14.84
C PRO A 109 -7.68 9.99 14.12
N GLU A 110 -6.71 10.87 14.49
CA GLU A 110 -6.52 12.19 13.91
C GLU A 110 -5.70 12.19 12.61
N GLU A 111 -5.27 11.00 12.14
CA GLU A 111 -4.61 10.91 10.83
C GLU A 111 -5.59 11.21 9.69
N ILE A 112 -5.10 11.92 8.69
CA ILE A 112 -5.86 12.23 7.47
C ILE A 112 -5.58 11.15 6.44
N SER A 113 -6.62 10.41 6.07
CA SER A 113 -6.50 9.33 5.09
C SER A 113 -6.82 9.79 3.67
N ILE A 114 -6.26 9.08 2.69
CA ILE A 114 -6.62 9.30 1.27
C ILE A 114 -8.11 9.01 1.00
N ALA A 115 -8.74 8.10 1.76
CA ALA A 115 -10.18 7.82 1.62
C ALA A 115 -11.03 9.02 2.03
N GLN A 116 -10.69 9.71 3.14
CA GLN A 116 -11.35 10.96 3.53
C GLN A 116 -11.21 12.03 2.44
N LEU A 117 -10.00 12.22 1.91
CA LEU A 117 -9.72 13.22 0.88
C LEU A 117 -10.49 12.94 -0.42
N LEU A 118 -10.57 11.69 -0.85
CA LEU A 118 -11.31 11.29 -2.04
C LEU A 118 -12.83 11.36 -1.83
N ARG A 119 -13.34 10.96 -0.65
CA ARG A 119 -14.74 11.12 -0.29
C ARG A 119 -15.16 12.59 -0.36
N ASP A 120 -14.36 13.50 0.19
CA ASP A 120 -14.63 14.94 0.16
C ASP A 120 -14.56 15.51 -1.27
N LYS A 121 -13.86 14.84 -2.19
CA LYS A 121 -13.82 15.14 -3.63
C LYS A 121 -15.02 14.54 -4.39
N GLY A 122 -15.89 13.77 -3.71
CA GLY A 122 -17.11 13.17 -4.26
C GLY A 122 -16.90 11.77 -4.87
N TYR A 123 -15.93 11.01 -4.37
CA TYR A 123 -15.80 9.59 -4.67
C TYR A 123 -16.67 8.77 -3.72
N SER A 124 -17.27 7.69 -4.22
CA SER A 124 -17.71 6.58 -3.39
C SER A 124 -16.47 5.84 -2.91
N THR A 125 -16.37 5.52 -1.62
CA THR A 125 -15.16 4.93 -1.04
C THR A 125 -15.46 3.58 -0.39
N GLY A 126 -14.67 2.55 -0.72
CA GLY A 126 -14.87 1.19 -0.22
C GLY A 126 -13.60 0.50 0.25
N HIS A 127 -13.68 -0.27 1.36
CA HIS A 127 -12.59 -1.11 1.85
C HIS A 127 -13.01 -2.57 1.96
N PHE A 128 -12.23 -3.48 1.38
CA PHE A 128 -12.54 -4.90 1.30
C PHE A 128 -11.34 -5.73 1.77
N GLY A 129 -11.56 -6.60 2.78
CA GLY A 129 -10.57 -7.52 3.29
C GLY A 129 -9.89 -7.07 4.59
N LYS A 130 -8.57 -7.30 4.71
CA LYS A 130 -7.79 -7.07 5.92
C LYS A 130 -7.57 -5.58 6.20
N TRP A 131 -8.18 -5.07 7.28
CA TRP A 131 -7.96 -3.69 7.72
C TRP A 131 -6.65 -3.50 8.49
N HIS A 132 -6.51 -4.17 9.60
CA HIS A 132 -5.31 -4.25 10.46
C HIS A 132 -4.79 -2.91 11.02
N LEU A 133 -5.60 -1.85 10.99
CA LEU A 133 -5.27 -0.52 11.53
C LEU A 133 -6.12 -0.14 12.75
N GLY A 134 -6.91 -1.08 13.24
CA GLY A 134 -7.82 -0.98 14.36
C GLY A 134 -8.97 -1.96 14.21
N PRO A 135 -9.88 -2.05 15.20
CA PRO A 135 -11.08 -2.86 15.09
C PRO A 135 -11.99 -2.37 13.96
N VAL A 136 -12.63 -3.30 13.24
CA VAL A 136 -13.57 -2.96 12.16
C VAL A 136 -14.98 -2.63 12.63
N LYS A 137 -15.29 -2.77 13.94
CA LYS A 137 -16.60 -2.48 14.53
C LYS A 137 -16.97 -1.00 14.42
N VAL A 138 -18.26 -0.71 14.35
CA VAL A 138 -18.80 0.62 14.04
C VAL A 138 -18.39 1.72 15.02
N ASP A 139 -18.22 1.40 16.30
CA ASP A 139 -17.88 2.36 17.38
C ASP A 139 -16.36 2.57 17.56
N ALA A 140 -15.51 1.80 16.88
CA ALA A 140 -14.07 2.00 16.95
C ALA A 140 -13.65 3.27 16.18
N PRO A 141 -12.93 4.21 16.80
CA PRO A 141 -12.54 5.46 16.14
C PRO A 141 -11.46 5.29 15.06
N THR A 142 -10.98 4.06 14.85
CA THR A 142 -9.98 3.67 13.85
C THR A 142 -10.50 2.63 12.86
N ASN A 143 -11.82 2.43 12.79
CA ASN A 143 -12.41 1.54 11.80
C ASN A 143 -12.33 2.15 10.39
N PRO A 144 -12.56 1.38 9.32
CA PRO A 144 -12.54 1.91 7.95
C PRO A 144 -13.45 3.13 7.75
N GLY A 145 -14.66 3.14 8.35
CA GLY A 145 -15.60 4.26 8.25
C GLY A 145 -15.07 5.55 8.87
N ALA A 146 -14.46 5.46 10.06
CA ALA A 146 -13.80 6.60 10.71
C ALA A 146 -12.63 7.13 9.86
N MET A 147 -11.97 6.25 9.11
CA MET A 147 -10.90 6.61 8.18
C MET A 147 -11.40 6.98 6.77
N GLY A 148 -12.71 7.21 6.58
CA GLY A 148 -13.25 7.81 5.36
C GLY A 148 -13.82 6.85 4.33
N PHE A 149 -13.99 5.56 4.64
CA PHE A 149 -14.65 4.61 3.75
C PHE A 149 -16.16 4.58 4.01
N ASP A 150 -16.97 4.79 2.96
CA ASP A 150 -18.45 4.78 3.06
C ASP A 150 -18.98 3.35 3.21
N THR A 151 -18.27 2.38 2.63
CA THR A 151 -18.64 0.96 2.68
C THR A 151 -17.41 0.14 3.02
N TRP A 152 -17.59 -0.88 3.90
CA TRP A 152 -16.52 -1.85 4.11
C TRP A 152 -17.05 -3.25 4.42
N VAL A 153 -16.37 -4.25 3.85
CA VAL A 153 -16.53 -5.66 4.18
C VAL A 153 -15.16 -6.16 4.61
N SER A 154 -14.91 -6.16 5.91
CA SER A 154 -13.53 -6.19 6.40
C SER A 154 -13.33 -7.11 7.60
N HIS A 155 -12.07 -7.49 7.77
CA HIS A 155 -11.56 -8.27 8.90
C HIS A 155 -10.54 -7.44 9.69
N ASP A 156 -10.52 -7.57 11.02
CA ASP A 156 -9.55 -6.89 11.88
C ASP A 156 -8.09 -7.26 11.53
N ASN A 157 -7.87 -8.48 11.01
CA ASN A 157 -6.55 -8.99 10.65
C ASN A 157 -6.64 -9.81 9.34
N PHE A 158 -5.93 -10.94 9.22
CA PHE A 158 -5.99 -11.84 8.06
C PHE A 158 -7.18 -12.81 8.16
N PHE A 159 -7.50 -13.40 7.02
CA PHE A 159 -8.57 -14.39 6.85
C PHE A 159 -8.21 -15.33 5.70
N GLU A 160 -8.79 -16.51 5.71
CA GLU A 160 -8.59 -17.55 4.70
C GLU A 160 -9.93 -18.00 4.11
N MET A 161 -10.09 -19.33 3.94
CA MET A 161 -11.32 -19.97 3.49
C MET A 161 -12.48 -19.72 4.46
N ASN A 162 -13.66 -19.49 3.90
CA ASN A 162 -14.91 -19.28 4.65
C ASN A 162 -14.79 -18.17 5.72
N PRO A 163 -14.32 -16.98 5.39
CA PRO A 163 -13.99 -15.94 6.34
C PRO A 163 -15.21 -15.41 7.11
N MET A 164 -14.95 -14.96 8.34
CA MET A 164 -15.89 -14.18 9.14
C MET A 164 -15.60 -12.68 8.91
N LEU A 165 -16.44 -11.99 8.14
CA LEU A 165 -16.24 -10.57 7.82
C LEU A 165 -17.32 -9.69 8.43
N SER A 166 -16.93 -8.47 8.82
CA SER A 166 -17.85 -7.43 9.28
C SER A 166 -18.27 -6.54 8.11
N ILE A 167 -19.57 -6.35 7.94
CA ILE A 167 -20.13 -5.41 6.96
C ILE A 167 -20.46 -4.11 7.70
N ASN A 168 -19.77 -3.02 7.35
CA ASN A 168 -19.98 -1.67 7.90
C ASN A 168 -20.00 -1.64 9.45
N GLY A 169 -19.11 -2.43 10.06
CA GLY A 169 -18.95 -2.48 11.52
C GLY A 169 -19.96 -3.35 12.25
N SER A 170 -20.82 -4.07 11.55
CA SER A 170 -21.74 -5.04 12.15
C SER A 170 -21.02 -6.24 12.76
N LEU A 171 -21.72 -7.05 13.55
CA LEU A 171 -21.19 -8.34 13.98
C LEU A 171 -20.76 -9.16 12.77
N PRO A 172 -19.61 -9.83 12.84
CA PRO A 172 -19.10 -10.63 11.74
C PRO A 172 -20.04 -11.75 11.34
N ILE A 173 -20.21 -11.94 10.04
CA ILE A 173 -20.95 -13.06 9.46
C ILE A 173 -20.01 -13.94 8.65
N GLN A 174 -20.31 -15.25 8.57
CA GLN A 174 -19.53 -16.18 7.80
C GLN A 174 -19.91 -16.13 6.33
N PHE A 175 -18.91 -15.86 5.49
CA PHE A 175 -18.96 -16.06 4.05
C PHE A 175 -18.51 -17.50 3.72
N LYS A 176 -18.92 -18.04 2.57
CA LYS A 176 -18.51 -19.37 2.12
C LYS A 176 -17.71 -19.26 0.84
N GLY A 177 -16.53 -19.86 0.82
CA GLY A 177 -15.67 -19.91 -0.35
C GLY A 177 -14.24 -19.42 -0.06
N GLU A 178 -13.52 -19.13 -1.11
CA GLU A 178 -12.15 -18.63 -1.09
C GLU A 178 -12.16 -17.13 -0.75
N GLY A 179 -11.30 -16.72 0.18
CA GLY A 179 -11.31 -15.36 0.74
C GLY A 179 -11.05 -14.26 -0.26
N SER A 180 -10.12 -14.46 -1.21
CA SER A 180 -9.79 -13.47 -2.23
C SER A 180 -10.92 -13.27 -3.24
N GLU A 181 -11.62 -14.35 -3.63
CA GLU A 181 -12.79 -14.27 -4.50
C GLU A 181 -13.94 -13.52 -3.84
N ILE A 182 -14.19 -13.80 -2.54
CA ILE A 182 -15.26 -13.14 -1.76
C ILE A 182 -15.07 -11.64 -1.72
N ILE A 183 -13.88 -11.15 -1.35
CA ILE A 183 -13.67 -9.69 -1.25
C ILE A 183 -13.69 -9.00 -2.62
N VAL A 184 -13.34 -9.71 -3.68
CA VAL A 184 -13.49 -9.21 -5.06
C VAL A 184 -14.97 -9.11 -5.45
N ASP A 185 -15.80 -10.09 -5.10
CA ASP A 185 -17.25 -10.04 -5.35
C ASP A 185 -17.93 -8.88 -4.61
N GLU A 186 -17.55 -8.65 -3.36
CA GLU A 186 -18.03 -7.49 -2.59
C GLU A 186 -17.54 -6.16 -3.20
N THR A 187 -16.30 -6.14 -3.72
CA THR A 187 -15.77 -4.97 -4.45
C THR A 187 -16.57 -4.70 -5.73
N ILE A 188 -16.89 -5.73 -6.50
CA ILE A 188 -17.71 -5.61 -7.71
C ILE A 188 -19.10 -5.07 -7.36
N SER A 189 -19.73 -5.59 -6.32
CA SER A 189 -21.03 -5.11 -5.84
C SER A 189 -20.99 -3.63 -5.43
N PHE A 190 -19.91 -3.20 -4.80
CA PHE A 190 -19.68 -1.79 -4.47
C PHE A 190 -19.49 -0.92 -5.73
N ILE A 191 -18.75 -1.39 -6.74
CA ILE A 191 -18.54 -0.68 -8.00
C ILE A 191 -19.88 -0.52 -8.74
N ASP A 192 -20.72 -1.56 -8.79
CA ASP A 192 -22.05 -1.48 -9.40
C ASP A 192 -22.89 -0.38 -8.76
N LYS A 193 -22.93 -0.32 -7.43
CA LYS A 193 -23.65 0.73 -6.70
C LYS A 193 -23.09 2.13 -6.99
N SER A 194 -21.75 2.28 -7.04
CA SER A 194 -21.12 3.56 -7.35
C SER A 194 -21.47 4.05 -8.76
N LYS A 195 -21.57 3.12 -9.73
CA LYS A 195 -22.01 3.41 -11.10
C LYS A 195 -23.48 3.84 -11.16
N GLU A 196 -24.37 3.18 -10.40
CA GLU A 196 -25.79 3.57 -10.29
C GLU A 196 -25.96 4.99 -9.74
N GLU A 197 -25.04 5.42 -8.86
CA GLU A 197 -25.00 6.75 -8.26
C GLU A 197 -24.28 7.80 -9.13
N ASP A 198 -23.70 7.39 -10.28
CA ASP A 198 -22.87 8.22 -11.18
C ASP A 198 -21.63 8.83 -10.47
N ASN A 199 -21.10 8.12 -9.47
CA ASN A 199 -19.92 8.53 -8.72
C ASN A 199 -18.67 7.82 -9.21
N PRO A 200 -17.52 8.50 -9.31
CA PRO A 200 -16.23 7.82 -9.38
C PRO A 200 -16.00 7.03 -8.09
N PHE A 201 -15.27 5.94 -8.15
CA PHE A 201 -15.03 5.12 -6.98
C PHE A 201 -13.55 5.01 -6.60
N PHE A 202 -13.31 4.86 -5.31
CA PHE A 202 -12.04 4.47 -4.71
C PHE A 202 -12.25 3.18 -3.90
N ALA A 203 -11.67 2.10 -4.37
CA ALA A 203 -11.73 0.80 -3.71
C ALA A 203 -10.35 0.38 -3.21
N VAL A 204 -10.27 -0.01 -1.94
CA VAL A 204 -9.09 -0.64 -1.33
C VAL A 204 -9.40 -2.11 -1.10
N VAL A 205 -8.69 -3.00 -1.79
CA VAL A 205 -8.88 -4.44 -1.74
C VAL A 205 -7.60 -5.07 -1.18
N TRP A 206 -7.62 -5.35 0.11
CA TRP A 206 -6.48 -5.90 0.83
C TRP A 206 -6.72 -7.37 1.16
N PHE A 207 -6.04 -8.22 0.40
CA PHE A 207 -6.19 -9.67 0.52
C PHE A 207 -5.67 -10.18 1.87
N GLY A 208 -6.18 -11.34 2.30
CA GLY A 208 -5.64 -12.10 3.41
C GLY A 208 -4.48 -12.99 2.96
N SER A 209 -4.49 -13.39 1.70
CA SER A 209 -3.48 -14.27 1.07
C SER A 209 -2.24 -13.48 0.61
N PRO A 210 -1.06 -14.11 0.66
CA PRO A 210 -0.72 -15.43 1.18
C PRO A 210 -0.18 -15.41 2.64
N HIS A 211 -0.92 -14.88 3.61
CA HIS A 211 -0.52 -14.88 5.03
C HIS A 211 -0.82 -16.23 5.70
N GLU A 212 0.12 -16.76 6.52
CA GLU A 212 -0.15 -17.96 7.32
C GLU A 212 -1.29 -17.76 8.35
N PRO A 213 -2.04 -18.83 8.69
CA PRO A 213 -1.95 -20.22 8.23
C PRO A 213 -2.52 -20.38 6.82
N TYR A 214 -1.91 -21.25 6.02
CA TYR A 214 -2.29 -21.43 4.63
C TYR A 214 -3.43 -22.42 4.49
N GLU A 215 -4.40 -22.10 3.62
CA GLU A 215 -5.51 -22.98 3.23
C GLU A 215 -5.95 -22.65 1.81
N ALA A 216 -5.82 -23.58 0.89
CA ALA A 216 -6.16 -23.37 -0.51
C ALA A 216 -7.09 -24.46 -1.06
N LEU A 217 -7.85 -24.13 -2.10
CA LEU A 217 -8.74 -25.06 -2.78
C LEU A 217 -7.94 -26.16 -3.50
N PRO A 218 -8.51 -27.40 -3.60
CA PRO A 218 -7.82 -28.54 -4.20
C PRO A 218 -7.33 -28.30 -5.63
N GLU A 219 -8.08 -27.55 -6.44
CA GLU A 219 -7.68 -27.19 -7.81
C GLU A 219 -6.42 -26.33 -7.87
N TYR A 220 -6.20 -25.44 -6.91
CA TYR A 220 -4.99 -24.64 -6.84
C TYR A 220 -3.82 -25.46 -6.27
N LEU A 221 -4.06 -26.30 -5.26
CA LEU A 221 -3.03 -27.22 -4.72
C LEU A 221 -2.50 -28.17 -5.81
N ALA A 222 -3.37 -28.67 -6.69
CA ALA A 222 -2.98 -29.56 -7.78
C ALA A 222 -1.97 -28.94 -8.75
N LEU A 223 -1.96 -27.60 -8.88
CA LEU A 223 -1.00 -26.88 -9.74
C LEU A 223 0.45 -26.98 -9.26
N TYR A 224 0.65 -27.32 -7.98
CA TYR A 224 1.94 -27.35 -7.29
C TYR A 224 2.26 -28.71 -6.68
N SER A 225 1.67 -29.79 -7.21
CA SER A 225 1.90 -31.17 -6.75
C SER A 225 3.30 -31.71 -7.09
N GLN A 226 4.10 -30.98 -7.88
CA GLN A 226 5.44 -31.39 -8.31
C GLN A 226 6.48 -30.34 -7.92
N LEU A 227 6.61 -30.08 -6.63
CA LEU A 227 7.74 -29.30 -6.10
C LEU A 227 8.96 -30.23 -5.95
N PRO A 228 10.20 -29.67 -5.88
CA PRO A 228 11.42 -30.47 -5.77
C PRO A 228 11.45 -31.33 -4.50
N ASP A 229 11.79 -32.62 -4.63
CA ASP A 229 11.89 -33.59 -3.52
C ASP A 229 12.87 -33.15 -2.42
N SER A 230 13.84 -32.27 -2.76
CA SER A 230 14.78 -31.71 -1.79
C SER A 230 14.13 -30.85 -0.69
N LEU A 231 12.87 -30.45 -0.86
CA LEU A 231 12.08 -29.70 0.11
C LEU A 231 11.42 -30.58 1.15
N ASP A 232 11.20 -31.87 0.87
CA ASP A 232 10.47 -32.80 1.75
C ASP A 232 11.15 -33.01 3.10
N ASN A 233 12.47 -32.94 3.13
CA ASN A 233 13.28 -33.11 4.34
C ASN A 233 13.49 -31.81 5.14
N GLN A 234 12.99 -30.67 4.65
CA GLN A 234 13.08 -29.40 5.33
C GLN A 234 11.81 -29.15 6.15
N LEU A 235 11.98 -28.81 7.42
CA LEU A 235 10.85 -28.48 8.31
C LEU A 235 10.84 -26.99 8.60
N VAL A 236 9.67 -26.39 8.45
CA VAL A 236 9.42 -24.98 8.77
C VAL A 236 8.41 -24.87 9.91
N LYS A 237 8.59 -23.86 10.78
CA LYS A 237 7.62 -23.52 11.83
C LYS A 237 6.59 -22.54 11.29
N LEU A 238 5.33 -22.82 11.55
CA LEU A 238 4.21 -21.93 11.24
C LEU A 238 3.07 -22.16 12.23
N THR A 239 2.08 -21.29 12.19
CA THR A 239 0.89 -21.43 13.04
C THR A 239 -0.09 -22.43 12.44
N SER A 240 -0.54 -23.40 13.24
CA SER A 240 -1.56 -24.38 12.84
C SER A 240 -2.92 -23.72 12.72
N ILE A 241 -3.59 -23.90 11.58
CA ILE A 241 -4.97 -23.46 11.38
C ILE A 241 -5.95 -24.15 12.36
N LYS A 242 -5.64 -25.38 12.79
CA LYS A 242 -6.53 -26.17 13.67
C LYS A 242 -6.41 -25.80 15.14
N THR A 243 -5.21 -25.49 15.62
CA THR A 243 -4.96 -25.33 17.06
C THR A 243 -4.51 -23.91 17.44
N GLY A 244 -4.09 -23.10 16.48
CA GLY A 244 -3.49 -21.79 16.72
C GLY A 244 -2.07 -21.84 17.32
N GLU A 245 -1.52 -23.05 17.50
CA GLU A 245 -0.19 -23.26 18.07
C GLU A 245 0.89 -23.36 16.99
N GLN A 246 2.15 -23.12 17.39
CA GLN A 246 3.28 -23.33 16.49
C GLN A 246 3.52 -24.82 16.26
N VAL A 247 3.48 -25.22 14.99
CA VAL A 247 3.78 -26.59 14.53
C VAL A 247 4.93 -26.59 13.55
N LYS A 248 5.57 -27.75 13.36
CA LYS A 248 6.54 -27.95 12.30
C LYS A 248 5.91 -28.78 11.19
N ARG A 249 6.04 -28.33 9.96
CA ARG A 249 5.53 -29.05 8.77
C ARG A 249 6.61 -29.13 7.69
N PRO A 250 6.53 -30.12 6.78
CA PRO A 250 7.39 -30.17 5.60
C PRO A 250 7.28 -28.89 4.77
N LEU A 251 8.41 -28.32 4.39
CA LEU A 251 8.44 -27.08 3.61
C LEU A 251 7.74 -27.22 2.26
N ALA A 252 7.85 -28.40 1.61
CA ALA A 252 7.15 -28.66 0.36
C ALA A 252 5.62 -28.50 0.48
N GLU A 253 5.00 -29.05 1.54
CA GLU A 253 3.57 -28.91 1.79
C GLU A 253 3.17 -27.44 2.01
N VAL A 254 3.97 -26.72 2.82
CA VAL A 254 3.71 -25.32 3.15
C VAL A 254 3.84 -24.42 1.91
N LEU A 255 4.85 -24.66 1.08
CA LEU A 255 5.02 -23.90 -0.16
C LEU A 255 3.93 -24.25 -1.19
N GLN A 256 3.48 -25.51 -1.24
CA GLN A 256 2.36 -25.90 -2.10
C GLN A 256 1.09 -25.11 -1.76
N GLU A 257 0.74 -25.01 -0.49
CA GLU A 257 -0.40 -24.23 -0.02
C GLU A 257 -0.22 -22.74 -0.28
N ARG A 258 0.93 -22.16 0.07
CA ARG A 258 1.24 -20.74 -0.15
C ARG A 258 1.18 -20.35 -1.62
N PHE A 259 1.79 -21.15 -2.50
CA PHE A 259 1.77 -20.86 -3.94
C PHE A 259 0.37 -20.99 -4.54
N ALA A 260 -0.43 -21.93 -3.99
CA ALA A 260 -1.83 -22.09 -4.35
C ALA A 260 -2.67 -20.85 -3.97
N GLU A 261 -2.47 -20.29 -2.79
CA GLU A 261 -3.12 -19.04 -2.35
C GLU A 261 -2.71 -17.83 -3.21
N ILE A 262 -1.43 -17.70 -3.56
CA ILE A 262 -0.96 -16.65 -4.47
C ILE A 262 -1.67 -16.75 -5.83
N THR A 263 -1.83 -17.98 -6.35
CA THR A 263 -2.55 -18.19 -7.62
C THR A 263 -4.05 -17.91 -7.49
N ALA A 264 -4.67 -18.25 -6.37
CA ALA A 264 -6.07 -17.93 -6.12
C ALA A 264 -6.30 -16.41 -6.07
N MET A 265 -5.45 -15.69 -5.36
CA MET A 265 -5.45 -14.23 -5.31
C MET A 265 -5.25 -13.62 -6.72
N ASP A 266 -4.27 -14.10 -7.48
CA ASP A 266 -4.02 -13.65 -8.85
C ASP A 266 -5.25 -13.82 -9.75
N ARG A 267 -5.95 -14.96 -9.64
CA ARG A 267 -7.20 -15.19 -10.39
C ARG A 267 -8.35 -14.29 -9.96
N ALA A 268 -8.47 -14.02 -8.65
CA ALA A 268 -9.46 -13.08 -8.14
C ALA A 268 -9.23 -11.67 -8.70
N ILE A 269 -7.97 -11.23 -8.81
CA ILE A 269 -7.60 -9.98 -9.50
C ILE A 269 -8.00 -10.03 -10.98
N GLY A 270 -7.82 -11.18 -11.63
CA GLY A 270 -8.28 -11.40 -13.02
C GLY A 270 -9.78 -11.21 -13.17
N LYS A 271 -10.59 -11.79 -12.27
CA LYS A 271 -12.04 -11.63 -12.23
C LYS A 271 -12.46 -10.14 -12.13
N LEU A 272 -11.80 -9.36 -11.29
CA LEU A 272 -12.05 -7.93 -11.17
C LEU A 272 -11.70 -7.18 -12.46
N ARG A 273 -10.55 -7.47 -13.07
CA ARG A 273 -10.13 -6.85 -14.33
C ARG A 273 -11.08 -7.19 -15.50
N ASP A 274 -11.54 -8.45 -15.58
CA ASP A 274 -12.51 -8.90 -16.57
C ASP A 274 -13.86 -8.19 -16.42
N TYR A 275 -14.29 -7.98 -15.15
CA TYR A 275 -15.48 -7.21 -14.85
C TYR A 275 -15.33 -5.75 -15.33
N LEU A 276 -14.23 -5.06 -15.02
CA LEU A 276 -13.99 -3.68 -15.47
C LEU A 276 -13.96 -3.55 -17.02
N GLU A 277 -13.37 -4.53 -17.69
CA GLU A 277 -13.34 -4.61 -19.16
C GLU A 277 -14.77 -4.76 -19.73
N LYS A 278 -15.54 -5.71 -19.19
CA LYS A 278 -16.94 -5.99 -19.58
C LYS A 278 -17.84 -4.77 -19.41
N GLU A 279 -17.64 -4.02 -18.32
CA GLU A 279 -18.42 -2.82 -18.01
C GLU A 279 -17.92 -1.56 -18.77
N GLY A 280 -16.83 -1.69 -19.54
CA GLY A 280 -16.27 -0.59 -20.36
C GLY A 280 -15.66 0.54 -19.53
N ILE A 281 -15.24 0.27 -18.29
CA ILE A 281 -14.65 1.27 -17.37
C ILE A 281 -13.18 1.02 -17.06
N LYS A 282 -12.58 -0.02 -17.62
CA LYS A 282 -11.18 -0.38 -17.35
C LYS A 282 -10.19 0.71 -17.75
N ASP A 283 -10.40 1.34 -18.92
CA ASP A 283 -9.48 2.35 -19.43
C ASP A 283 -9.38 3.55 -18.49
N ASN A 284 -10.51 3.95 -17.88
CA ASN A 284 -10.60 5.04 -16.90
C ASN A 284 -10.44 4.57 -15.45
N THR A 285 -9.83 3.42 -15.23
CA THR A 285 -9.58 2.87 -13.88
C THR A 285 -8.09 2.67 -13.67
N LEU A 286 -7.53 3.37 -12.67
CA LEU A 286 -6.19 3.15 -12.17
C LEU A 286 -6.23 1.95 -11.21
N ILE A 287 -5.53 0.87 -11.54
CA ILE A 287 -5.31 -0.30 -10.68
C ILE A 287 -3.86 -0.28 -10.22
N TRP A 288 -3.62 -0.23 -8.90
CA TRP A 288 -2.28 -0.29 -8.31
C TRP A 288 -2.17 -1.52 -7.42
N TYR A 289 -1.33 -2.46 -7.82
CA TYR A 289 -1.03 -3.67 -7.05
C TYR A 289 0.30 -3.54 -6.31
N CYS A 290 0.36 -4.01 -5.04
CA CYS A 290 1.61 -4.18 -4.29
C CYS A 290 1.50 -5.30 -3.25
N GLY A 291 2.64 -5.70 -2.65
CA GLY A 291 2.69 -6.42 -1.39
C GLY A 291 2.75 -5.47 -0.19
N ASP A 292 2.47 -5.97 1.02
CA ASP A 292 2.55 -5.16 2.25
C ASP A 292 3.89 -5.29 2.98
N ASN A 293 4.63 -6.37 2.79
CA ASN A 293 6.00 -6.59 3.27
C ASN A 293 6.63 -7.81 2.58
N GLY A 294 7.90 -8.03 2.84
CA GLY A 294 8.64 -9.16 2.30
C GLY A 294 8.16 -10.53 2.81
N ILE A 295 8.75 -11.60 2.26
CA ILE A 295 8.39 -12.99 2.50
C ILE A 295 8.67 -13.37 3.95
N PRO A 296 7.72 -14.03 4.66
CA PRO A 296 7.95 -14.57 5.99
C PRO A 296 8.86 -15.81 5.95
N HIS A 297 9.46 -16.17 7.08
CA HIS A 297 10.34 -17.35 7.18
C HIS A 297 9.66 -18.64 6.69
N SER A 298 8.37 -18.80 6.92
CA SER A 298 7.59 -19.98 6.50
C SER A 298 7.39 -20.07 4.97
N GLY A 299 7.55 -18.98 4.24
CA GLY A 299 7.39 -18.91 2.78
C GLY A 299 8.70 -18.83 1.99
N LEU A 300 9.86 -18.78 2.66
CA LEU A 300 11.13 -18.59 1.98
C LEU A 300 11.53 -19.80 1.13
N TYR A 301 11.71 -19.57 -0.15
CA TYR A 301 12.28 -20.54 -1.09
C TYR A 301 13.32 -19.89 -1.98
N ASN A 302 14.57 -20.26 -1.82
CA ASN A 302 15.70 -19.79 -2.64
C ASN A 302 15.77 -18.25 -2.80
N SER A 303 15.29 -17.50 -1.80
CA SER A 303 15.37 -16.03 -1.82
C SER A 303 16.84 -15.59 -1.97
N LYS A 304 17.07 -14.65 -2.87
CA LYS A 304 18.36 -14.01 -3.10
C LYS A 304 18.53 -12.74 -2.30
N LEU A 305 17.41 -12.13 -1.89
CA LEU A 305 17.42 -10.87 -1.16
C LEU A 305 17.89 -11.07 0.28
N HIS A 306 18.64 -10.10 0.79
CA HIS A 306 19.05 -10.09 2.19
C HIS A 306 17.84 -9.84 3.12
N GLY A 307 17.75 -10.62 4.19
CA GLY A 307 16.67 -10.51 5.16
C GLY A 307 15.35 -11.14 4.71
N LEU A 308 14.29 -10.79 5.41
CA LEU A 308 12.92 -11.32 5.26
C LEU A 308 11.94 -10.40 6.00
N LYS A 309 10.62 -10.68 5.96
CA LYS A 309 9.60 -9.98 6.75
C LYS A 309 10.10 -9.65 8.16
N GLY A 310 9.94 -8.40 8.58
CA GLY A 310 10.40 -7.89 9.88
C GLY A 310 11.82 -7.31 9.89
N THR A 311 12.56 -7.39 8.77
CA THR A 311 13.89 -6.78 8.65
C THR A 311 13.88 -5.57 7.71
N VAL A 312 14.78 -4.61 7.93
CA VAL A 312 14.88 -3.39 7.11
C VAL A 312 15.75 -3.54 5.86
N TYR A 313 16.16 -4.77 5.56
CA TYR A 313 16.86 -5.14 4.33
C TYR A 313 15.87 -5.31 3.15
N GLU A 314 16.40 -5.46 1.93
CA GLU A 314 15.57 -5.61 0.73
C GLU A 314 14.59 -6.79 0.84
N GLY A 315 14.99 -7.92 1.41
CA GLY A 315 14.09 -9.07 1.62
C GLY A 315 12.93 -8.82 2.57
N GLY A 316 12.99 -7.76 3.39
CA GLY A 316 11.89 -7.37 4.28
C GLY A 316 11.01 -6.26 3.72
N THR A 317 11.54 -5.42 2.83
CA THR A 317 10.86 -4.20 2.38
C THR A 317 10.58 -4.13 0.89
N LEU A 318 11.33 -4.82 0.02
CA LEU A 318 11.07 -4.85 -1.41
C LEU A 318 9.86 -5.74 -1.72
N VAL A 319 8.86 -5.20 -2.42
CA VAL A 319 7.60 -5.86 -2.73
C VAL A 319 7.23 -5.67 -4.20
N PRO A 320 6.35 -6.51 -4.79
CA PRO A 320 5.85 -6.26 -6.13
C PRO A 320 5.16 -4.89 -6.22
N GLY A 321 5.33 -4.20 -7.33
CA GLY A 321 4.65 -2.93 -7.60
C GLY A 321 4.26 -2.82 -9.07
N ILE A 322 2.96 -2.72 -9.37
CA ILE A 322 2.44 -2.56 -10.75
C ILE A 322 1.32 -1.55 -10.75
N ILE A 323 1.35 -0.63 -11.71
CA ILE A 323 0.23 0.28 -12.00
C ILE A 323 -0.28 -0.04 -13.41
N GLU A 324 -1.55 -0.43 -13.52
CA GLU A 324 -2.27 -0.57 -14.78
C GLU A 324 -3.29 0.57 -14.88
N TRP A 325 -3.18 1.38 -15.91
CA TRP A 325 -4.11 2.48 -16.20
C TRP A 325 -4.08 2.78 -17.70
N PRO A 326 -4.88 2.07 -18.51
CA PRO A 326 -4.75 2.09 -19.97
C PRO A 326 -4.92 3.47 -20.59
N GLU A 327 -5.76 4.36 -20.03
CA GLU A 327 -5.93 5.72 -20.55
C GLU A 327 -4.64 6.56 -20.47
N GLU A 328 -3.81 6.39 -19.43
CA GLU A 328 -2.59 7.18 -19.22
C GLU A 328 -1.31 6.38 -19.55
N ILE A 329 -1.31 5.07 -19.32
CA ILE A 329 -0.18 4.18 -19.59
C ILE A 329 -0.45 3.39 -20.87
N THR A 330 -0.34 4.07 -22.00
CA THR A 330 -0.63 3.48 -23.32
C THR A 330 0.44 2.52 -23.85
N LYS A 331 1.62 2.50 -23.21
CA LYS A 331 2.73 1.58 -23.52
C LYS A 331 3.32 1.04 -22.23
N PRO A 332 3.65 -0.25 -22.19
CA PRO A 332 4.27 -0.83 -20.99
C PRO A 332 5.59 -0.12 -20.67
N LYS A 333 5.82 0.10 -19.37
CA LYS A 333 7.00 0.77 -18.84
C LYS A 333 7.56 -0.01 -17.67
N ARG A 334 8.87 0.14 -17.42
CA ARG A 334 9.52 -0.28 -16.17
C ARG A 334 10.29 0.89 -15.60
N SER A 335 10.27 1.03 -14.28
CA SER A 335 11.00 2.08 -13.56
C SER A 335 11.87 1.47 -12.47
N GLU A 336 13.16 1.79 -12.50
CA GLU A 336 14.13 1.44 -11.44
C GLU A 336 14.21 2.52 -10.35
N LEU A 337 13.32 3.51 -10.37
CA LEU A 337 13.26 4.51 -9.32
C LEU A 337 12.86 3.85 -8.00
N ASN A 338 13.56 4.18 -6.92
CA ASN A 338 13.14 3.76 -5.59
C ASN A 338 11.81 4.42 -5.24
N THR A 339 10.80 3.63 -5.00
CA THR A 339 9.44 4.05 -4.67
C THR A 339 8.97 3.30 -3.44
N VAL A 340 7.98 3.85 -2.72
CA VAL A 340 7.54 3.31 -1.43
C VAL A 340 6.04 3.50 -1.23
N THR A 341 5.42 2.68 -0.42
CA THR A 341 3.97 2.72 -0.18
C THR A 341 3.45 4.08 0.31
N SER A 342 4.25 4.87 1.01
CA SER A 342 3.88 6.24 1.37
C SER A 342 3.79 7.21 0.19
N ASP A 343 4.27 6.83 -1.01
CA ASP A 343 4.14 7.62 -2.23
C ASP A 343 2.70 7.58 -2.81
N ILE A 344 1.89 6.61 -2.39
CA ILE A 344 0.54 6.40 -2.95
C ILE A 344 -0.35 7.62 -2.69
N LEU A 345 -0.47 8.09 -1.45
CA LEU A 345 -1.33 9.25 -1.14
C LEU A 345 -0.95 10.50 -1.93
N PRO A 346 0.31 11.00 -1.91
CA PRO A 346 0.65 12.20 -2.67
C PRO A 346 0.49 12.01 -4.18
N THR A 347 0.70 10.81 -4.71
CA THR A 347 0.45 10.50 -6.13
C THR A 347 -1.03 10.61 -6.46
N LEU A 348 -1.90 9.97 -5.71
CA LEU A 348 -3.34 10.04 -5.95
C LEU A 348 -3.86 11.47 -5.80
N CYS A 349 -3.39 12.22 -4.79
CA CYS A 349 -3.76 13.63 -4.63
C CYS A 349 -3.42 14.46 -5.87
N GLU A 350 -2.23 14.28 -6.44
CA GLU A 350 -1.82 14.99 -7.66
C GLU A 350 -2.65 14.57 -8.88
N LEU A 351 -2.86 13.27 -9.08
CA LEU A 351 -3.61 12.73 -10.22
C LEU A 351 -5.07 13.20 -10.29
N VAL A 352 -5.70 13.44 -9.14
CA VAL A 352 -7.12 13.86 -9.07
C VAL A 352 -7.31 15.30 -8.58
N ASP A 353 -6.24 16.10 -8.56
CA ASP A 353 -6.26 17.51 -8.15
C ASP A 353 -6.85 17.71 -6.74
N ILE A 354 -6.26 17.05 -5.76
CA ILE A 354 -6.50 17.22 -4.33
C ILE A 354 -5.29 17.88 -3.68
N LYS A 355 -5.53 18.92 -2.88
CA LYS A 355 -4.47 19.54 -2.08
C LYS A 355 -3.95 18.53 -1.03
N LEU A 356 -2.64 18.43 -0.92
CA LEU A 356 -2.01 17.60 0.12
C LEU A 356 -2.45 18.05 1.53
N PRO A 357 -2.64 17.10 2.46
CA PRO A 357 -2.99 17.42 3.84
C PRO A 357 -1.86 18.23 4.50
N ASN A 358 -2.23 19.08 5.46
CA ASN A 358 -1.25 19.82 6.27
C ASN A 358 -0.63 18.90 7.33
N ARG A 359 0.18 17.97 6.87
CA ARG A 359 0.91 16.98 7.68
C ARG A 359 2.28 16.75 7.06
N THR A 360 3.28 16.39 7.86
CA THR A 360 4.59 15.97 7.35
C THR A 360 4.44 14.63 6.62
N LEU A 361 4.51 14.62 5.29
CA LEU A 361 4.48 13.42 4.47
C LEU A 361 5.89 12.85 4.30
N ASP A 362 6.03 11.51 4.23
CA ASP A 362 7.29 10.85 3.89
C ASP A 362 7.36 10.45 2.41
N GLY A 363 6.21 10.26 1.77
CA GLY A 363 6.10 10.00 0.35
C GLY A 363 6.31 11.22 -0.55
N ILE A 364 6.47 10.92 -1.84
CA ILE A 364 6.47 11.87 -2.95
C ILE A 364 5.43 11.44 -3.99
N SER A 365 5.03 12.34 -4.88
CA SER A 365 4.17 11.95 -6.00
C SER A 365 4.97 11.20 -7.07
N LEU A 366 4.38 10.13 -7.59
CA LEU A 366 4.86 9.36 -8.73
C LEU A 366 4.14 9.71 -10.05
N ALA A 367 3.27 10.72 -10.05
CA ALA A 367 2.60 11.18 -11.26
C ALA A 367 3.59 11.47 -12.41
N PRO A 368 4.75 12.12 -12.19
CA PRO A 368 5.76 12.30 -13.23
C PRO A 368 6.24 10.99 -13.85
N ILE A 369 6.42 9.91 -13.07
CA ILE A 369 6.83 8.60 -13.59
C ILE A 369 5.72 7.96 -14.42
N ILE A 370 4.48 8.07 -13.98
CA ILE A 370 3.30 7.60 -14.72
C ILE A 370 3.27 8.29 -16.09
N HIS A 371 3.61 9.59 -16.15
CA HIS A 371 3.73 10.36 -17.39
C HIS A 371 5.09 10.20 -18.10
N GLY A 372 6.05 9.51 -17.52
CA GLY A 372 7.32 9.16 -18.18
C GLY A 372 8.49 10.12 -17.98
N GLU A 373 8.52 10.91 -16.91
CA GLU A 373 9.40 12.08 -16.79
C GLU A 373 10.61 11.93 -15.84
N VAL A 374 10.73 11.04 -14.88
CA VAL A 374 11.72 11.19 -13.79
C VAL A 374 12.81 10.15 -13.78
N ALA A 375 14.06 10.60 -13.57
CA ALA A 375 15.25 9.76 -13.44
C ALA A 375 15.69 9.49 -11.99
N GLU A 376 15.47 10.40 -11.03
CA GLU A 376 15.97 10.29 -9.65
C GLU A 376 14.93 10.72 -8.63
N ARG A 377 14.98 10.09 -7.44
CA ARG A 377 14.17 10.46 -6.29
C ARG A 377 14.83 11.62 -5.54
N ASN A 378 14.09 12.70 -5.32
CA ASN A 378 14.59 13.90 -4.63
C ASN A 378 14.55 13.80 -3.09
N LYS A 379 13.95 12.74 -2.54
CA LYS A 379 13.78 12.51 -1.11
C LYS A 379 14.14 11.06 -0.77
N PRO A 380 15.09 10.81 0.14
CA PRO A 380 15.42 9.46 0.56
C PRO A 380 14.22 8.71 1.16
N ILE A 381 14.25 7.38 1.06
CA ILE A 381 13.31 6.51 1.76
C ILE A 381 13.96 6.04 3.06
N CYS A 382 13.25 6.19 4.17
CA CYS A 382 13.71 5.69 5.46
C CYS A 382 12.79 4.60 5.98
N PHE A 383 13.39 3.58 6.60
CA PHE A 383 12.70 2.45 7.22
C PHE A 383 13.12 2.38 8.69
N TRP A 384 12.19 2.04 9.56
CA TRP A 384 12.51 1.97 10.99
C TRP A 384 11.58 1.01 11.72
N ASN A 385 12.13 -0.11 12.14
CA ASN A 385 11.49 -1.05 13.05
C ASN A 385 11.72 -0.58 14.50
N PHE A 386 10.82 0.27 14.99
CA PHE A 386 10.90 0.92 16.29
C PHE A 386 10.91 -0.10 17.44
N ASP A 387 11.82 0.03 18.40
CA ASP A 387 11.84 -0.84 19.59
C ASP A 387 10.82 -0.38 20.63
N THR A 388 9.71 -1.11 20.75
CA THR A 388 8.60 -0.78 21.66
C THR A 388 8.79 -1.32 23.09
N LYS A 389 9.91 -1.96 23.43
CA LYS A 389 10.08 -2.64 24.73
C LYS A 389 10.06 -1.72 25.92
N HIS A 390 10.47 -0.46 25.73
CA HIS A 390 10.48 0.55 26.79
C HIS A 390 9.13 1.27 26.99
N LEU A 391 8.15 1.03 26.10
CA LEU A 391 6.82 1.64 26.20
C LEU A 391 5.91 0.87 27.17
N THR A 392 6.26 0.84 28.47
CA THR A 392 5.56 0.01 29.46
C THR A 392 4.48 0.76 30.26
N ASP A 393 4.61 2.09 30.41
CA ASP A 393 3.75 2.91 31.28
C ASP A 393 2.98 4.00 30.50
N SER A 394 2.65 3.71 29.25
CA SER A 394 2.02 4.66 28.35
C SER A 394 0.50 4.73 28.57
N ILE A 395 -0.06 5.93 28.47
CA ILE A 395 -1.50 6.17 28.59
C ILE A 395 -2.13 5.99 27.21
N PRO A 396 -3.10 5.06 27.04
CA PRO A 396 -3.80 4.92 25.77
C PRO A 396 -4.66 6.15 25.47
N TYR A 397 -4.76 6.56 24.21
CA TYR A 397 -5.71 7.61 23.78
C TYR A 397 -7.03 7.06 23.24
N ILE A 398 -7.16 5.75 23.12
CA ILE A 398 -8.42 5.05 22.86
C ILE A 398 -8.59 4.00 23.97
N SER A 399 -9.78 3.92 24.58
CA SER A 399 -10.03 2.93 25.64
C SER A 399 -9.86 1.50 25.15
N ASP A 400 -9.46 0.60 26.04
CA ASP A 400 -9.24 -0.82 25.74
C ASP A 400 -10.50 -1.48 25.13
N GLU A 401 -11.70 -1.09 25.58
CA GLU A 401 -12.97 -1.58 25.05
C GLU A 401 -13.13 -1.26 23.56
N LEU A 402 -12.80 -0.04 23.16
CA LEU A 402 -12.85 0.40 21.76
C LEU A 402 -11.74 -0.19 20.90
N GLN A 403 -10.69 -0.73 21.53
CA GLN A 403 -9.55 -1.39 20.86
C GLN A 403 -9.73 -2.90 20.67
N GLN A 404 -10.81 -3.48 21.22
CA GLN A 404 -11.09 -4.91 21.04
C GLN A 404 -11.59 -5.18 19.62
N GLY A 405 -10.92 -6.11 18.93
CA GLY A 405 -11.39 -6.64 17.65
C GLY A 405 -12.63 -7.51 17.80
N THR A 406 -13.35 -7.71 16.72
CA THR A 406 -14.59 -8.48 16.67
C THR A 406 -14.56 -9.65 15.70
N THR A 407 -13.67 -9.62 14.71
CA THR A 407 -13.55 -10.71 13.74
C THR A 407 -12.66 -11.82 14.31
N PRO A 408 -13.12 -13.09 14.33
CA PRO A 408 -12.34 -14.20 14.88
C PRO A 408 -11.07 -14.45 14.07
N LEU A 409 -9.95 -14.63 14.76
CA LEU A 409 -8.73 -15.15 14.15
C LEU A 409 -8.86 -16.67 13.97
N VAL A 410 -8.63 -17.17 12.77
CA VAL A 410 -8.69 -18.62 12.44
C VAL A 410 -7.60 -19.41 13.16
N LYS A 411 -6.54 -18.73 13.63
CA LYS A 411 -5.40 -19.33 14.32
C LYS A 411 -5.73 -20.03 15.66
N LYS A 412 -6.96 -19.91 16.18
CA LYS A 412 -7.31 -20.54 17.45
C LYS A 412 -8.64 -21.24 17.35
N SER A 413 -8.61 -22.56 17.25
CA SER A 413 -9.84 -23.36 17.24
C SER A 413 -10.43 -23.49 18.64
N GLY A 414 -11.74 -23.30 18.76
CA GLY A 414 -12.51 -23.58 19.97
C GLY A 414 -12.86 -22.38 20.84
N ASP A 415 -12.06 -21.35 20.89
CA ASP A 415 -12.40 -20.08 21.54
C ASP A 415 -12.50 -18.96 20.50
N ILE A 416 -13.45 -18.08 20.66
CA ILE A 416 -13.50 -16.83 19.88
C ILE A 416 -12.31 -15.98 20.34
N TYR A 417 -11.29 -15.99 19.51
CA TYR A 417 -10.10 -15.17 19.72
C TYR A 417 -10.07 -14.05 18.70
N THR A 418 -10.07 -12.82 19.16
CA THR A 418 -9.98 -11.63 18.34
C THR A 418 -8.66 -10.92 18.58
N ARG A 419 -8.23 -10.09 17.63
CA ARG A 419 -7.07 -9.24 17.83
C ARG A 419 -7.49 -8.00 18.60
N ASN A 420 -6.80 -7.74 19.72
CA ASN A 420 -6.87 -6.45 20.39
C ASN A 420 -5.77 -5.54 19.86
N PHE A 421 -6.12 -4.29 19.69
CA PHE A 421 -5.19 -3.25 19.28
C PHE A 421 -4.77 -2.41 20.47
N LYS A 422 -3.74 -1.60 20.29
CA LYS A 422 -3.26 -0.66 21.26
C LYS A 422 -2.69 0.60 20.61
N ASN A 423 -2.63 1.67 21.38
CA ASN A 423 -1.97 2.91 21.04
C ASN A 423 -1.69 3.67 22.35
N TYR A 424 -0.75 4.57 22.32
CA TYR A 424 -0.37 5.32 23.52
C TYR A 424 0.04 6.74 23.18
N HIS A 425 -0.23 7.67 24.11
CA HIS A 425 0.37 8.99 24.10
C HIS A 425 1.87 8.91 24.34
N HIS A 426 2.65 9.45 23.41
CA HIS A 426 4.10 9.55 23.54
C HIS A 426 4.44 10.96 24.04
N LYS A 427 4.64 11.11 25.36
CA LYS A 427 4.69 12.44 25.99
C LYS A 427 5.99 13.19 25.78
N GLU A 428 7.09 12.49 25.69
CA GLU A 428 8.44 13.04 25.58
C GLU A 428 9.35 12.09 24.80
N ILE A 429 10.36 12.64 24.16
CA ILE A 429 11.36 11.85 23.43
C ILE A 429 12.47 11.46 24.41
N VAL A 430 12.75 10.16 24.47
CA VAL A 430 13.85 9.59 25.26
C VAL A 430 14.91 8.94 24.36
N GLU A 431 16.08 8.64 24.88
CA GLU A 431 17.19 8.05 24.09
C GLU A 431 16.82 6.67 23.52
N GLU A 432 16.05 5.89 24.27
CA GLU A 432 15.54 4.59 23.85
C GLU A 432 14.68 4.65 22.58
N ASP A 433 14.01 5.76 22.32
CA ASP A 433 13.18 5.95 21.14
C ASP A 433 13.95 5.89 19.83
N TYR A 434 15.26 6.19 19.84
CA TYR A 434 16.11 6.13 18.66
C TYR A 434 16.56 4.71 18.28
N LYS A 435 16.25 3.72 19.13
CA LYS A 435 16.67 2.31 18.93
C LYS A 435 15.77 1.57 17.95
N GLY A 436 16.23 0.37 17.58
CA GLY A 436 15.59 -0.51 16.61
C GLY A 436 16.27 -0.45 15.25
N ALA A 437 16.15 -1.54 14.50
CA ALA A 437 16.74 -1.64 13.16
C ALA A 437 16.16 -0.59 12.23
N ARG A 438 17.01 0.17 11.58
CA ARG A 438 16.65 1.28 10.70
C ARG A 438 17.55 1.37 9.49
N SER A 439 17.03 1.92 8.41
CA SER A 439 17.84 2.14 7.21
C SER A 439 17.37 3.38 6.44
N ILE A 440 18.28 3.92 5.62
CA ILE A 440 18.02 5.01 4.69
C ILE A 440 18.51 4.63 3.30
N LEU A 441 17.65 4.79 2.32
CA LEU A 441 17.88 4.53 0.92
C LEU A 441 17.86 5.84 0.15
N ASP A 442 19.04 6.30 -0.31
CA ASP A 442 19.22 7.49 -1.14
C ASP A 442 19.74 7.07 -2.52
N ASN A 443 18.83 6.95 -3.49
CA ASN A 443 19.09 6.48 -4.84
C ASN A 443 19.88 5.15 -4.89
N SER A 444 21.18 5.19 -5.08
CA SER A 444 22.01 3.96 -5.22
C SER A 444 22.52 3.39 -3.89
N TYR A 445 22.48 4.15 -2.80
CA TYR A 445 23.11 3.75 -1.55
C TYR A 445 22.09 3.51 -0.45
N LYS A 446 22.27 2.42 0.29
CA LYS A 446 21.47 2.08 1.46
C LYS A 446 22.37 1.88 2.67
N LEU A 447 22.16 2.71 3.70
CA LEU A 447 22.78 2.54 5.01
C LEU A 447 21.81 1.81 5.92
N VAL A 448 22.24 0.73 6.53
CA VAL A 448 21.52 -0.02 7.56
C VAL A 448 22.21 0.18 8.90
N VAL A 449 21.42 0.42 9.96
CA VAL A 449 21.90 0.64 11.33
C VAL A 449 21.03 -0.17 12.29
N HIS A 450 21.65 -0.97 13.14
CA HIS A 450 20.94 -1.74 14.16
C HIS A 450 21.83 -2.01 15.38
N GLU A 451 21.19 -2.28 16.52
CA GLU A 451 21.86 -2.65 17.75
C GLU A 451 22.09 -4.18 17.80
N LYS A 452 23.28 -4.59 18.27
CA LYS A 452 23.60 -5.98 18.60
C LYS A 452 24.24 -6.05 19.97
N GLY A 453 23.42 -6.30 20.99
CA GLY A 453 23.80 -6.08 22.39
C GLY A 453 24.03 -4.59 22.61
N ASP A 454 25.21 -4.22 23.14
CA ASP A 454 25.61 -2.83 23.37
C ASP A 454 26.30 -2.19 22.13
N ASP A 455 26.58 -2.96 21.09
CA ASP A 455 27.26 -2.49 19.89
C ASP A 455 26.27 -1.93 18.88
N LEU A 456 26.63 -0.80 18.24
CA LEU A 456 25.94 -0.24 17.08
C LEU A 456 26.59 -0.74 15.80
N ILE A 457 25.88 -1.57 15.06
CA ILE A 457 26.32 -2.12 13.77
C ILE A 457 25.83 -1.21 12.64
N LYS A 458 26.72 -0.92 11.70
CA LYS A 458 26.43 -0.15 10.49
C LYS A 458 26.91 -0.92 9.27
N GLU A 459 26.09 -0.89 8.23
CA GLU A 459 26.39 -1.54 6.94
C GLU A 459 25.98 -0.60 5.81
N LEU A 460 26.82 -0.47 4.78
CA LEU A 460 26.52 0.35 3.60
C LEU A 460 26.52 -0.54 2.36
N TYR A 461 25.48 -0.40 1.55
CA TYR A 461 25.30 -1.15 0.31
C TYR A 461 25.11 -0.22 -0.88
N ASN A 462 25.68 -0.59 -2.05
CA ASN A 462 25.31 0.02 -3.32
C ASN A 462 24.27 -0.87 -4.01
N ILE A 463 23.00 -0.61 -3.76
CA ILE A 463 21.90 -1.44 -4.23
C ILE A 463 21.67 -1.42 -5.75
N LYS A 464 22.32 -0.50 -6.48
CA LYS A 464 22.33 -0.50 -7.94
C LYS A 464 23.20 -1.61 -8.50
N ASP A 465 24.36 -1.83 -7.88
CA ASP A 465 25.34 -2.83 -8.32
C ASP A 465 25.20 -4.14 -7.54
N ASP A 466 24.71 -4.08 -6.30
CA ASP A 466 24.44 -5.20 -5.40
C ASP A 466 23.01 -5.12 -4.82
N PRO A 467 21.97 -5.38 -5.63
CA PRO A 467 20.57 -5.29 -5.20
C PRO A 467 20.17 -6.33 -4.15
N VAL A 468 21.05 -7.25 -3.81
CA VAL A 468 20.86 -8.33 -2.83
C VAL A 468 21.60 -8.10 -1.52
N GLU A 469 22.27 -6.95 -1.35
CA GLU A 469 22.93 -6.51 -0.11
C GLU A 469 23.96 -7.52 0.43
N LYS A 470 24.85 -8.05 -0.44
CA LYS A 470 25.88 -9.03 -0.07
C LYS A 470 27.19 -8.39 0.36
N ILE A 471 27.52 -7.25 -0.24
CA ILE A 471 28.84 -6.63 -0.10
C ILE A 471 28.71 -5.35 0.71
N ASN A 472 29.12 -5.42 1.99
CA ASN A 472 29.20 -4.22 2.83
C ASN A 472 30.42 -3.38 2.42
N ILE A 473 30.16 -2.17 1.90
CA ILE A 473 31.16 -1.23 1.42
C ILE A 473 31.42 -0.05 2.39
N LEU A 474 31.05 -0.20 3.65
CA LEU A 474 31.13 0.88 4.66
C LEU A 474 32.55 1.45 4.79
N GLU A 475 33.57 0.57 4.80
CA GLU A 475 34.97 0.98 4.97
C GLU A 475 35.50 1.71 3.74
N ASP A 476 35.01 1.39 2.55
CA ASP A 476 35.45 2.00 1.28
C ASP A 476 34.79 3.40 1.06
N TYR A 477 33.60 3.63 1.63
CA TYR A 477 32.82 4.86 1.40
C TYR A 477 32.34 5.55 2.69
N PRO A 478 33.22 5.83 3.67
CA PRO A 478 32.82 6.38 4.97
C PRO A 478 32.15 7.77 4.87
N ALA A 479 32.48 8.57 3.88
CA ALA A 479 31.86 9.88 3.67
C ALA A 479 30.37 9.76 3.28
N ILE A 480 30.03 8.77 2.45
CA ILE A 480 28.64 8.48 2.07
C ILE A 480 27.88 7.97 3.29
N ALA A 481 28.45 7.03 4.04
CA ALA A 481 27.83 6.50 5.26
C ALA A 481 27.52 7.61 6.28
N ASN A 482 28.47 8.50 6.56
CA ASN A 482 28.28 9.63 7.49
C ASN A 482 27.20 10.61 7.04
N LYS A 483 27.13 10.89 5.71
CA LYS A 483 26.06 11.71 5.14
C LYS A 483 24.70 11.06 5.39
N LEU A 484 24.55 9.79 5.04
CA LEU A 484 23.29 9.05 5.18
C LEU A 484 22.89 8.89 6.65
N GLU A 485 23.83 8.63 7.55
CA GLU A 485 23.57 8.56 8.98
C GLU A 485 23.02 9.89 9.53
N THR A 486 23.60 11.01 9.12
CA THR A 486 23.11 12.35 9.50
C THR A 486 21.68 12.57 8.99
N GLN A 487 21.41 12.23 7.74
CA GLN A 487 20.06 12.35 7.16
C GLN A 487 19.07 11.44 7.89
N LEU A 488 19.44 10.19 8.19
CA LEU A 488 18.61 9.24 8.92
C LEU A 488 18.27 9.75 10.33
N LYS A 489 19.25 10.29 11.05
CA LYS A 489 19.04 10.86 12.39
C LYS A 489 18.10 12.07 12.35
N ASN A 490 18.30 13.00 11.41
CA ASN A 490 17.41 14.16 11.25
C ASN A 490 15.97 13.72 10.93
N TRP A 491 15.81 12.65 10.11
CA TRP A 491 14.51 12.09 9.82
C TRP A 491 13.88 11.43 11.05
N GLN A 492 14.64 10.67 11.85
CA GLN A 492 14.16 10.10 13.13
C GLN A 492 13.67 11.20 14.07
N GLU A 493 14.43 12.30 14.23
CA GLU A 493 14.01 13.46 15.03
C GLU A 493 12.68 14.04 14.55
N SER A 494 12.49 14.18 13.22
CA SER A 494 11.22 14.60 12.64
C SER A 494 10.08 13.62 12.92
N VAL A 495 10.34 12.31 12.85
CA VAL A 495 9.34 11.27 13.17
C VAL A 495 8.93 11.33 14.63
N LEU A 496 9.88 11.40 15.54
CA LEU A 496 9.65 11.49 16.99
C LEU A 496 8.91 12.78 17.37
N HIS A 497 9.23 13.89 16.70
CA HIS A 497 8.48 15.14 16.89
C HIS A 497 7.00 14.99 16.51
N SER A 498 6.69 14.31 15.37
CA SER A 498 5.30 14.01 15.02
C SER A 498 4.65 13.08 16.07
N LEU A 499 5.38 12.07 16.54
CA LEU A 499 4.90 11.09 17.51
C LEU A 499 4.51 11.74 18.86
N THR A 500 5.21 12.81 19.27
CA THR A 500 4.85 13.60 20.47
C THR A 500 3.70 14.58 20.24
N GLU A 501 2.85 14.31 19.24
CA GLU A 501 1.59 15.02 18.95
C GLU A 501 1.72 16.42 18.34
N ALA A 502 2.93 16.86 18.01
CA ALA A 502 3.15 18.21 17.48
C ALA A 502 2.35 18.49 16.19
N ASP A 503 2.12 17.47 15.36
CA ASP A 503 1.37 17.60 14.10
C ASP A 503 -0.15 17.79 14.32
N TYR A 504 -0.68 17.62 15.53
CA TYR A 504 -2.12 17.63 15.83
C TYR A 504 -2.56 18.84 16.68
N LEU A 505 -1.62 19.60 17.22
CA LEU A 505 -1.91 20.74 18.11
C LEU A 505 -2.63 21.89 17.40
N ASP A 506 -2.42 22.07 16.10
CA ASP A 506 -3.04 23.14 15.30
C ASP A 506 -4.50 22.85 14.91
N ASP A 507 -4.96 21.60 14.98
CA ASP A 507 -6.35 21.21 14.63
C ASP A 507 -7.34 21.44 15.79
N SER A 508 -6.88 21.64 17.03
CA SER A 508 -7.73 21.89 18.20
C SER A 508 -8.37 23.29 18.22
N SER A 509 -8.10 24.12 17.21
CA SER A 509 -8.64 25.47 17.07
C SER A 509 -9.71 25.58 15.96
N LYS A 510 -10.16 24.47 15.41
CA LYS A 510 -11.31 24.38 14.49
C LYS A 510 -12.45 23.64 15.18
#